data_05e3c8fb64c01f8f3cf22bc8a70d3194
#
_entry.id   05e3c8fb64c01f8f3cf22bc8a70d3194
#
_cell.length_a   1.000
_cell.length_b   1.000
_cell.length_c   1.000
_cell.angle_alpha   90.00
_cell.angle_beta   90.00
_cell.angle_gamma   90.00
#
_symmetry.space_group_name_H-M   'P 1'
#
loop_
_entity.id
_entity.type
_entity.pdbx_description
1 polymer ?
#
loop_
_entity_poly.entity_id
_entity_poly.type
_entity_poly.pdbx_seq_one_letter_code
_entity_poly.pdbx_strand_id
1 'polypeptide(L)'
;MTTVSAPLPRPAGKPSPIRARVGADVTARIEADPAIKRIKVPLAQVYFRNDFLSADECRLLRELIDQNRRPSTLLIAASDPNFRTSESCDMDRFSPQVQPIDERIAALLGIDPPHGETMQGQRYAPGQQFRAHHDYFHESQPYWPRMEAEGGQRTWTAMIYLNEVEEGGATWFPQAGIKVPPKQGMLLAWNNMRPDGSPNPMTLHEGMAVVAGTKYIVTKWFRERPWYKG
;
A
#
# COMPACT_ATOMS: atom_id res chain seq x y z
N MET A 1 -7.16 12.81 -36.06
CA MET A 1 -6.07 13.20 -35.15
C MET A 1 -5.67 11.95 -34.37
N THR A 2 -4.56 11.34 -34.74
CA THR A 2 -4.02 10.14 -34.10
C THR A 2 -3.34 10.59 -32.81
N THR A 3 -3.95 10.32 -31.66
CA THR A 3 -3.32 10.50 -30.36
C THR A 3 -2.15 9.53 -30.26
N VAL A 4 -0.93 10.03 -30.44
CA VAL A 4 0.29 9.26 -30.13
C VAL A 4 0.31 9.10 -28.61
N SER A 5 -0.04 7.91 -28.14
CA SER A 5 0.12 7.54 -26.72
C SER A 5 1.60 7.64 -26.38
N ALA A 6 1.94 8.42 -25.35
CA ALA A 6 3.30 8.46 -24.85
C ALA A 6 3.76 7.04 -24.48
N PRO A 7 5.01 6.66 -24.81
CA PRO A 7 5.53 5.34 -24.48
C PRO A 7 5.46 5.13 -22.97
N LEU A 8 4.96 3.95 -22.55
CA LEU A 8 4.92 3.58 -21.14
C LEU A 8 6.34 3.68 -20.55
N PRO A 9 6.49 4.24 -19.34
CA PRO A 9 7.79 4.34 -18.69
C PRO A 9 8.41 2.94 -18.55
N ARG A 10 9.73 2.86 -18.76
CA ARG A 10 10.47 1.58 -18.64
C ARG A 10 10.23 0.96 -17.26
N PRO A 11 10.00 -0.36 -17.16
CA PRO A 11 9.80 -1.02 -15.88
C PRO A 11 11.04 -0.83 -14.99
N ALA A 12 10.80 -0.57 -13.71
CA ALA A 12 11.83 -0.35 -12.70
C ALA A 12 12.59 -1.65 -12.30
N GLY A 13 12.24 -2.78 -12.90
CA GLY A 13 12.83 -4.10 -12.68
C GLY A 13 12.45 -5.09 -13.78
N LYS A 14 12.94 -6.33 -13.63
CA LYS A 14 12.79 -7.39 -14.62
C LYS A 14 11.50 -8.20 -14.40
N PRO A 15 10.96 -8.90 -15.43
CA PRO A 15 9.93 -9.92 -15.25
C PRO A 15 10.36 -11.02 -14.27
N SER A 16 9.39 -11.61 -13.56
CA SER A 16 9.64 -12.71 -12.60
C SER A 16 8.47 -13.69 -12.58
N PRO A 17 8.69 -14.97 -12.89
CA PRO A 17 7.63 -15.99 -12.81
C PRO A 17 7.04 -16.13 -11.40
N ILE A 18 7.84 -15.95 -10.35
CA ILE A 18 7.38 -16.00 -8.96
C ILE A 18 6.39 -14.87 -8.70
N ARG A 19 6.77 -13.63 -9.03
CA ARG A 19 5.91 -12.45 -8.84
C ARG A 19 4.65 -12.50 -9.71
N ALA A 20 4.76 -13.02 -10.95
CA ALA A 20 3.62 -13.24 -11.83
C ALA A 20 2.62 -14.22 -11.22
N ARG A 21 3.12 -15.33 -10.65
CA ARG A 21 2.29 -16.32 -9.95
C ARG A 21 1.58 -15.72 -8.74
N VAL A 22 2.31 -15.04 -7.84
CA VAL A 22 1.71 -14.34 -6.69
C VAL A 22 0.62 -13.38 -7.15
N GLY A 23 0.88 -12.61 -8.21
CA GLY A 23 -0.11 -11.69 -8.77
C GLY A 23 -1.38 -12.40 -9.25
N ALA A 24 -1.24 -13.53 -9.97
CA ALA A 24 -2.35 -14.33 -10.47
C ALA A 24 -3.16 -15.00 -9.34
N ASP A 25 -2.47 -15.62 -8.37
CA ASP A 25 -3.10 -16.36 -7.27
C ASP A 25 -3.92 -15.41 -6.37
N VAL A 26 -3.34 -14.26 -5.99
CA VAL A 26 -4.04 -13.23 -5.22
C VAL A 26 -5.22 -12.65 -6.00
N THR A 27 -5.04 -12.35 -7.29
CA THR A 27 -6.11 -11.83 -8.15
C THR A 27 -7.29 -12.80 -8.18
N ALA A 28 -7.04 -14.09 -8.45
CA ALA A 28 -8.08 -15.11 -8.50
C ALA A 28 -8.85 -15.21 -7.17
N ARG A 29 -8.12 -15.13 -6.04
CA ARG A 29 -8.70 -15.20 -4.70
C ARG A 29 -9.61 -13.99 -4.40
N ILE A 30 -9.13 -12.77 -4.60
CA ILE A 30 -9.91 -11.57 -4.26
C ILE A 30 -11.07 -11.33 -5.23
N GLU A 31 -10.96 -11.73 -6.49
CA GLU A 31 -12.06 -11.64 -7.44
C GLU A 31 -13.16 -12.70 -7.21
N ALA A 32 -12.86 -13.76 -6.46
CA ALA A 32 -13.86 -14.73 -6.00
C ALA A 32 -14.68 -14.23 -4.79
N ASP A 33 -14.21 -13.23 -4.04
CA ASP A 33 -14.93 -12.64 -2.90
C ASP A 33 -15.90 -11.53 -3.38
N PRO A 34 -17.23 -11.74 -3.31
CA PRO A 34 -18.21 -10.75 -3.77
C PRO A 34 -18.20 -9.44 -2.97
N ALA A 35 -17.60 -9.44 -1.77
CA ALA A 35 -17.45 -8.23 -0.94
C ALA A 35 -16.32 -7.32 -1.45
N ILE A 36 -15.41 -7.83 -2.26
CA ILE A 36 -14.31 -7.07 -2.86
C ILE A 36 -14.75 -6.54 -4.23
N LYS A 37 -14.52 -5.26 -4.46
CA LYS A 37 -14.84 -4.60 -5.73
C LYS A 37 -13.57 -4.16 -6.43
N ARG A 38 -13.46 -4.48 -7.71
CA ARG A 38 -12.38 -3.97 -8.56
C ARG A 38 -12.71 -2.57 -9.07
N ILE A 39 -11.77 -1.65 -8.96
CA ILE A 39 -11.86 -0.37 -9.67
C ILE A 39 -11.44 -0.61 -11.12
N LYS A 40 -12.34 -0.32 -12.05
CA LYS A 40 -12.11 -0.56 -13.49
C LYS A 40 -11.19 0.52 -14.06
N VAL A 41 -9.91 0.23 -14.10
CA VAL A 41 -8.87 1.06 -14.73
C VAL A 41 -7.99 0.20 -15.63
N PRO A 42 -7.51 0.74 -16.76
CA PRO A 42 -6.59 0.02 -17.61
C PRO A 42 -5.22 -0.16 -16.93
N LEU A 43 -4.59 -1.29 -17.16
CA LEU A 43 -3.19 -1.60 -16.80
C LEU A 43 -2.85 -1.56 -15.30
N ALA A 44 -3.84 -1.40 -14.42
CA ALA A 44 -3.67 -1.51 -12.97
C ALA A 44 -4.71 -2.45 -12.36
N GLN A 45 -4.33 -3.13 -11.29
CA GLN A 45 -5.22 -3.95 -10.48
C GLN A 45 -5.37 -3.26 -9.12
N VAL A 46 -6.51 -2.60 -8.92
CA VAL A 46 -6.86 -1.88 -7.69
C VAL A 46 -8.22 -2.36 -7.22
N TYR A 47 -8.31 -2.74 -5.96
CA TYR A 47 -9.49 -3.32 -5.35
C TYR A 47 -9.82 -2.62 -4.05
N PHE A 48 -11.09 -2.59 -3.67
CA PHE A 48 -11.51 -2.11 -2.37
C PHE A 48 -12.56 -3.03 -1.74
N ARG A 49 -12.58 -3.05 -0.42
CA ARG A 49 -13.60 -3.68 0.40
C ARG A 49 -14.06 -2.70 1.47
N ASN A 50 -15.34 -2.35 1.46
CA ASN A 50 -15.94 -1.57 2.52
C ASN A 50 -16.05 -2.40 3.81
N ASP A 51 -16.06 -1.72 4.95
CA ASP A 51 -16.32 -2.31 6.26
C ASP A 51 -15.42 -3.53 6.57
N PHE A 52 -14.16 -3.47 6.12
CA PHE A 52 -13.17 -4.49 6.41
C PHE A 52 -12.74 -4.46 7.88
N LEU A 53 -12.62 -3.26 8.45
CA LEU A 53 -12.47 -3.05 9.89
C LEU A 53 -13.73 -2.43 10.47
N SER A 54 -14.07 -2.85 11.69
CA SER A 54 -15.11 -2.21 12.49
C SER A 54 -14.67 -0.82 12.99
N ALA A 55 -15.62 -0.02 13.44
CA ALA A 55 -15.33 1.29 14.04
C ALA A 55 -14.43 1.17 15.27
N ASP A 56 -14.61 0.12 16.09
CA ASP A 56 -13.81 -0.13 17.29
C ASP A 56 -12.37 -0.53 16.94
N GLU A 57 -12.17 -1.38 15.94
CA GLU A 57 -10.83 -1.70 15.44
C GLU A 57 -10.13 -0.48 14.85
N CYS A 58 -10.85 0.34 14.11
CA CYS A 58 -10.31 1.61 13.59
C CYS A 58 -9.91 2.56 14.73
N ARG A 59 -10.73 2.66 15.79
CA ARG A 59 -10.41 3.47 16.97
C ARG A 59 -9.16 2.96 17.66
N LEU A 60 -9.08 1.65 17.93
CA LEU A 60 -7.93 1.01 18.55
C LEU A 60 -6.64 1.31 17.80
N LEU A 61 -6.64 1.12 16.47
CA LEU A 61 -5.44 1.35 15.65
C LEU A 61 -5.04 2.84 15.65
N ARG A 62 -5.99 3.78 15.66
CA ARG A 62 -5.70 5.21 15.78
C ARG A 62 -5.03 5.55 17.12
N GLU A 63 -5.54 5.00 18.21
CA GLU A 63 -4.96 5.18 19.55
C GLU A 63 -3.52 4.65 19.61
N LEU A 64 -3.25 3.47 19.04
CA LEU A 64 -1.89 2.92 18.93
C LEU A 64 -0.96 3.80 18.08
N ILE A 65 -1.47 4.38 16.98
CA ILE A 65 -0.70 5.33 16.16
C ILE A 65 -0.37 6.57 16.98
N ASP A 66 -1.34 7.17 17.67
CA ASP A 66 -1.14 8.39 18.43
C ASP A 66 -0.15 8.23 19.59
N GLN A 67 -0.11 7.03 20.19
CA GLN A 67 0.83 6.72 21.28
C GLN A 67 2.27 6.51 20.79
N ASN A 68 2.47 6.05 19.55
CA ASN A 68 3.79 5.56 19.10
C ASN A 68 4.32 6.29 17.86
N ARG A 69 3.62 7.32 17.35
CA ARG A 69 4.02 8.00 16.11
C ARG A 69 5.30 8.80 16.26
N ARG A 70 6.06 8.84 15.20
CA ARG A 70 7.27 9.66 14.99
C ARG A 70 7.26 10.19 13.55
N PRO A 71 8.02 11.25 13.23
CA PRO A 71 8.16 11.68 11.84
C PRO A 71 8.50 10.50 10.93
N SER A 72 7.78 10.39 9.81
CA SER A 72 7.99 9.29 8.87
C SER A 72 9.35 9.41 8.18
N THR A 73 9.98 8.27 7.93
CA THR A 73 11.25 8.17 7.22
C THR A 73 11.04 7.61 5.80
N LEU A 74 12.02 7.81 4.94
CA LEU A 74 12.11 7.22 3.60
C LEU A 74 13.29 6.27 3.53
N LEU A 75 13.20 5.27 2.66
CA LEU A 75 14.31 4.33 2.41
C LEU A 75 15.55 5.04 1.83
N ILE A 76 15.32 6.04 0.97
CA ILE A 76 16.31 7.00 0.51
C ILE A 76 15.79 8.39 0.82
N ALA A 77 16.64 9.25 1.38
CA ALA A 77 16.27 10.64 1.63
C ALA A 77 15.85 11.32 0.31
N ALA A 78 14.68 11.94 0.31
CA ALA A 78 14.25 12.76 -0.82
C ALA A 78 14.99 14.12 -0.77
N SER A 79 15.26 14.68 -1.95
CA SER A 79 15.80 16.04 -2.05
C SER A 79 14.79 17.12 -1.61
N ASP A 80 13.50 16.80 -1.68
CA ASP A 80 12.41 17.66 -1.23
C ASP A 80 11.98 17.25 0.20
N PRO A 81 12.17 18.11 1.21
CA PRO A 81 11.77 17.83 2.59
C PRO A 81 10.25 17.66 2.74
N ASN A 82 9.45 18.18 1.79
CA ASN A 82 8.00 18.06 1.77
C ASN A 82 7.52 16.80 1.03
N PHE A 83 8.43 15.90 0.63
CA PHE A 83 8.06 14.68 -0.11
C PHE A 83 7.17 13.77 0.75
N ARG A 84 7.50 13.58 2.02
CA ARG A 84 6.70 12.84 3.00
C ARG A 84 6.73 13.57 4.33
N THR A 85 5.60 14.15 4.71
CA THR A 85 5.48 14.98 5.94
C THR A 85 4.61 14.33 7.01
N SER A 86 4.12 13.10 6.76
CA SER A 86 3.32 12.32 7.71
C SER A 86 4.12 11.89 8.95
N GLU A 87 3.40 11.43 9.96
CA GLU A 87 3.95 10.69 11.09
C GLU A 87 3.62 9.21 10.92
N SER A 88 4.48 8.31 11.42
CA SER A 88 4.26 6.87 11.35
C SER A 88 4.76 6.13 12.58
N CYS A 89 4.22 4.92 12.79
CA CYS A 89 4.72 3.94 13.74
C CYS A 89 4.70 2.55 13.15
N ASP A 90 5.58 1.69 13.62
CA ASP A 90 5.52 0.26 13.33
C ASP A 90 4.59 -0.40 14.35
N MET A 91 3.67 -1.22 13.87
CA MET A 91 2.70 -1.91 14.71
C MET A 91 3.21 -3.32 15.03
N ASP A 92 3.36 -3.62 16.31
CA ASP A 92 3.81 -4.95 16.73
C ASP A 92 2.80 -6.02 16.30
N ARG A 93 3.21 -6.84 15.32
CA ARG A 93 2.40 -7.92 14.76
C ARG A 93 2.05 -9.03 15.75
N PHE A 94 2.80 -9.16 16.83
CA PHE A 94 2.58 -10.18 17.85
C PHE A 94 1.73 -9.66 19.01
N SER A 95 1.40 -8.39 19.03
CA SER A 95 0.49 -7.86 20.03
C SER A 95 -0.93 -8.42 19.84
N PRO A 96 -1.64 -8.77 20.91
CA PRO A 96 -3.02 -9.29 20.80
C PRO A 96 -3.99 -8.35 20.09
N GLN A 97 -3.68 -7.08 20.02
CA GLN A 97 -4.50 -6.04 19.39
C GLN A 97 -4.27 -5.96 17.87
N VAL A 98 -3.05 -6.20 17.39
CA VAL A 98 -2.66 -6.06 15.98
C VAL A 98 -2.70 -7.39 15.25
N GLN A 99 -2.29 -8.48 15.89
CA GLN A 99 -2.16 -9.80 15.28
C GLN A 99 -3.42 -10.27 14.53
N PRO A 100 -4.65 -10.20 15.11
CA PRO A 100 -5.85 -10.65 14.39
C PRO A 100 -6.13 -9.86 13.11
N ILE A 101 -5.78 -8.57 13.10
CA ILE A 101 -5.95 -7.69 11.92
C ILE A 101 -4.90 -8.02 10.88
N ASP A 102 -3.63 -8.19 11.29
CA ASP A 102 -2.51 -8.55 10.43
C ASP A 102 -2.76 -9.87 9.71
N GLU A 103 -3.20 -10.90 10.44
CA GLU A 103 -3.55 -12.22 9.90
C GLU A 103 -4.77 -12.15 8.97
N ARG A 104 -5.79 -11.35 9.30
CA ARG A 104 -6.98 -11.17 8.46
C ARG A 104 -6.65 -10.52 7.12
N ILE A 105 -5.71 -9.56 7.09
CA ILE A 105 -5.23 -8.96 5.83
C ILE A 105 -4.50 -10.01 4.99
N ALA A 106 -3.61 -10.79 5.59
CA ALA A 106 -2.87 -11.86 4.92
C ALA A 106 -3.82 -12.93 4.37
N ALA A 107 -4.79 -13.36 5.18
CA ALA A 107 -5.83 -14.33 4.79
C ALA A 107 -6.70 -13.83 3.64
N LEU A 108 -7.07 -12.52 3.61
CA LEU A 108 -7.83 -11.92 2.51
C LEU A 108 -7.11 -12.08 1.18
N LEU A 109 -5.81 -11.78 1.15
CA LEU A 109 -4.99 -11.88 -0.04
C LEU A 109 -4.53 -13.32 -0.34
N GLY A 110 -4.63 -14.23 0.63
CA GLY A 110 -4.11 -15.59 0.50
C GLY A 110 -2.58 -15.66 0.46
N ILE A 111 -1.93 -14.70 1.09
CA ILE A 111 -0.47 -14.63 1.21
C ILE A 111 -0.07 -15.05 2.63
N ASP A 112 0.90 -15.94 2.76
CA ASP A 112 1.37 -16.39 4.07
C ASP A 112 1.89 -15.21 4.91
N PRO A 113 1.53 -15.12 6.22
CA PRO A 113 1.94 -14.01 7.09
C PRO A 113 3.44 -13.68 7.09
N PRO A 114 4.38 -14.66 7.00
CA PRO A 114 5.82 -14.38 6.88
C PRO A 114 6.22 -13.50 5.70
N HIS A 115 5.45 -13.43 4.63
CA HIS A 115 5.71 -12.55 3.49
C HIS A 115 5.35 -11.08 3.77
N GLY A 116 4.54 -10.82 4.78
CA GLY A 116 4.12 -9.47 5.15
C GLY A 116 5.20 -8.71 5.93
N GLU A 117 5.53 -7.48 5.52
CA GLU A 117 6.30 -6.55 6.34
C GLU A 117 5.51 -6.19 7.61
N THR A 118 6.18 -5.63 8.62
CA THR A 118 5.49 -5.03 9.77
C THR A 118 4.48 -4.00 9.29
N MET A 119 3.23 -4.10 9.76
CA MET A 119 2.20 -3.13 9.41
C MET A 119 2.60 -1.74 9.92
N GLN A 120 2.46 -0.72 9.07
CA GLN A 120 2.80 0.65 9.42
C GLN A 120 1.52 1.47 9.63
N GLY A 121 1.38 2.04 10.83
CA GLY A 121 0.39 3.07 11.11
C GLY A 121 0.88 4.44 10.63
N GLN A 122 -0.01 5.26 10.07
CA GLN A 122 0.34 6.59 9.56
C GLN A 122 -0.74 7.60 9.93
N ARG A 123 -0.30 8.80 10.32
CA ARG A 123 -1.12 9.96 10.61
C ARG A 123 -0.71 11.14 9.75
N TYR A 124 -1.71 11.85 9.23
CA TYR A 124 -1.53 13.07 8.44
C TYR A 124 -2.37 14.18 9.05
N ALA A 125 -1.73 15.20 9.60
CA ALA A 125 -2.37 16.45 10.03
C ALA A 125 -2.67 17.36 8.83
N PRO A 126 -3.42 18.45 8.99
CA PRO A 126 -3.61 19.44 7.94
C PRO A 126 -2.29 19.93 7.34
N GLY A 127 -2.22 19.98 6.01
CA GLY A 127 -1.02 20.30 5.23
C GLY A 127 -0.07 19.12 5.02
N GLN A 128 -0.21 18.01 5.74
CA GLN A 128 0.65 16.84 5.56
C GLN A 128 0.23 15.97 4.38
N GLN A 129 1.24 15.38 3.74
CA GLN A 129 1.09 14.59 2.50
C GLN A 129 2.17 13.53 2.39
N PHE A 130 2.00 12.63 1.42
CA PHE A 130 3.05 11.78 0.88
C PHE A 130 2.97 11.85 -0.63
N ARG A 131 3.94 12.51 -1.28
CA ARG A 131 3.95 12.75 -2.72
C ARG A 131 3.99 11.47 -3.52
N ALA A 132 3.76 11.57 -4.82
CA ALA A 132 3.66 10.44 -5.73
C ALA A 132 4.91 9.55 -5.68
N HIS A 133 4.68 8.28 -5.37
CA HIS A 133 5.70 7.24 -5.19
C HIS A 133 5.16 5.88 -5.62
N HIS A 134 6.08 4.92 -5.74
CA HIS A 134 5.74 3.52 -5.91
C HIS A 134 6.07 2.76 -4.63
N ASP A 135 5.31 1.73 -4.32
CA ASP A 135 5.62 0.84 -3.20
C ASP A 135 6.66 -0.21 -3.55
N TYR A 136 6.78 -0.57 -4.83
CA TYR A 136 7.81 -1.49 -5.28
C TYR A 136 9.19 -0.84 -5.25
N PHE A 137 10.22 -1.67 -5.15
CA PHE A 137 11.61 -1.23 -5.17
C PHE A 137 12.14 -1.10 -6.60
N HIS A 138 12.95 -0.08 -6.85
CA HIS A 138 13.69 0.05 -8.11
C HIS A 138 14.94 -0.83 -8.06
N GLU A 139 14.98 -1.88 -8.86
CA GLU A 139 16.05 -2.88 -8.87
C GLU A 139 17.41 -2.32 -9.30
N SER A 140 17.45 -1.12 -9.87
CA SER A 140 18.69 -0.41 -10.24
C SER A 140 19.28 0.45 -9.12
N GLN A 141 18.60 0.55 -7.97
CA GLN A 141 19.01 1.42 -6.87
C GLN A 141 19.99 0.72 -5.93
N PRO A 142 20.90 1.45 -5.26
CA PRO A 142 21.89 0.90 -4.35
C PRO A 142 21.33 0.05 -3.20
N TYR A 143 20.08 0.28 -2.79
CA TYR A 143 19.42 -0.49 -1.73
C TYR A 143 18.92 -1.88 -2.20
N TRP A 144 18.84 -2.12 -3.52
CA TRP A 144 18.22 -3.34 -4.05
C TRP A 144 18.84 -4.64 -3.54
N PRO A 145 20.17 -4.83 -3.49
CA PRO A 145 20.76 -6.08 -3.00
C PRO A 145 20.29 -6.44 -1.57
N ARG A 146 20.13 -5.43 -0.72
CA ARG A 146 19.59 -5.63 0.62
C ARG A 146 18.10 -6.02 0.57
N MET A 147 17.28 -5.32 -0.21
CA MET A 147 15.85 -5.63 -0.32
C MET A 147 15.63 -7.01 -0.94
N GLU A 148 16.44 -7.40 -1.91
CA GLU A 148 16.43 -8.73 -2.52
C GLU A 148 16.73 -9.82 -1.48
N ALA A 149 17.70 -9.63 -0.61
CA ALA A 149 18.04 -10.55 0.46
C ALA A 149 16.95 -10.62 1.55
N GLU A 150 16.27 -9.51 1.82
CA GLU A 150 15.20 -9.35 2.82
C GLU A 150 13.79 -9.62 2.25
N GLY A 151 13.60 -10.68 1.48
CA GLY A 151 12.29 -11.09 0.95
C GLY A 151 11.95 -10.58 -0.45
N GLY A 152 12.82 -9.79 -1.09
CA GLY A 152 12.68 -9.37 -2.48
C GLY A 152 11.67 -8.23 -2.68
N GLN A 153 10.95 -8.27 -3.79
CA GLN A 153 10.07 -7.19 -4.24
C GLN A 153 8.75 -7.15 -3.44
N ARG A 154 8.17 -5.95 -3.27
CA ARG A 154 6.82 -5.76 -2.77
C ARG A 154 5.81 -6.05 -3.87
N THR A 155 5.09 -7.15 -3.76
CA THR A 155 4.14 -7.61 -4.77
C THR A 155 2.77 -6.98 -4.60
N TRP A 156 2.24 -6.97 -3.39
CA TRP A 156 0.93 -6.41 -3.06
C TRP A 156 1.02 -5.41 -1.91
N THR A 157 0.16 -4.42 -1.99
CA THR A 157 -0.09 -3.48 -0.89
C THR A 157 -1.55 -3.57 -0.47
N ALA A 158 -1.77 -3.61 0.84
CA ALA A 158 -3.07 -3.44 1.46
C ALA A 158 -3.02 -2.23 2.41
N MET A 159 -3.89 -1.26 2.19
CA MET A 159 -4.02 -0.05 2.98
C MET A 159 -5.44 0.06 3.50
N ILE A 160 -5.62 0.49 4.75
CA ILE A 160 -6.95 0.64 5.35
C ILE A 160 -7.07 2.06 5.90
N TYR A 161 -8.16 2.74 5.55
CA TYR A 161 -8.53 4.02 6.14
C TYR A 161 -9.18 3.79 7.52
N LEU A 162 -8.67 4.48 8.54
CA LEU A 162 -9.15 4.32 9.92
C LEU A 162 -10.18 5.37 10.32
N ASN A 163 -10.39 6.36 9.47
CA ASN A 163 -11.42 7.40 9.66
C ASN A 163 -11.78 8.04 8.32
N GLU A 164 -12.82 8.81 8.35
CA GLU A 164 -13.12 9.80 7.30
C GLU A 164 -12.33 11.09 7.55
N VAL A 165 -12.14 11.87 6.51
CA VAL A 165 -11.41 13.15 6.53
C VAL A 165 -12.36 14.23 6.04
N GLU A 166 -12.38 15.36 6.74
CA GLU A 166 -13.31 16.47 6.43
C GLU A 166 -13.03 17.03 5.03
N GLU A 167 -11.77 17.25 4.67
CA GLU A 167 -11.38 17.72 3.35
C GLU A 167 -9.96 17.25 2.97
N GLY A 168 -9.78 16.83 1.72
CA GLY A 168 -8.49 16.35 1.19
C GLY A 168 -8.18 14.90 1.56
N GLY A 169 -6.91 14.55 1.67
CA GLY A 169 -6.42 13.26 2.15
C GLY A 169 -6.70 12.04 1.26
N ALA A 170 -7.20 12.20 0.04
CA ALA A 170 -7.47 11.08 -0.87
C ALA A 170 -6.16 10.35 -1.24
N THR A 171 -6.28 9.07 -1.57
CA THR A 171 -5.22 8.34 -2.25
C THR A 171 -5.43 8.46 -3.75
N TRP A 172 -4.49 9.07 -4.44
CA TRP A 172 -4.57 9.33 -5.88
C TRP A 172 -3.56 8.50 -6.64
N PHE A 173 -4.02 7.84 -7.70
CA PHE A 173 -3.21 7.10 -8.67
C PHE A 173 -3.20 7.89 -9.99
N PRO A 174 -2.26 8.82 -10.20
CA PRO A 174 -2.28 9.73 -11.35
C PRO A 174 -2.21 9.02 -12.70
N GLN A 175 -1.43 7.94 -12.80
CA GLN A 175 -1.30 7.16 -14.02
C GLN A 175 -2.55 6.34 -14.36
N ALA A 176 -3.29 5.90 -13.34
CA ALA A 176 -4.54 5.17 -13.50
C ALA A 176 -5.78 6.09 -13.55
N GLY A 177 -5.62 7.39 -13.23
CA GLY A 177 -6.70 8.38 -13.30
C GLY A 177 -7.75 8.24 -12.20
N ILE A 178 -7.41 7.64 -11.03
CA ILE A 178 -8.35 7.42 -9.94
C ILE A 178 -7.94 8.11 -8.66
N LYS A 179 -8.95 8.65 -7.95
CA LYS A 179 -8.83 9.15 -6.59
C LYS A 179 -9.78 8.36 -5.69
N VAL A 180 -9.25 7.86 -4.58
CA VAL A 180 -10.02 7.12 -3.58
C VAL A 180 -10.09 7.97 -2.31
N PRO A 181 -11.26 8.50 -1.97
CA PRO A 181 -11.44 9.28 -0.75
C PRO A 181 -11.33 8.37 0.49
N PRO A 182 -10.87 8.90 1.63
CA PRO A 182 -10.88 8.18 2.89
C PRO A 182 -12.31 7.79 3.29
N LYS A 183 -12.48 6.51 3.65
CA LYS A 183 -13.71 5.98 4.22
C LYS A 183 -13.34 5.05 5.37
N GLN A 184 -13.88 5.29 6.56
CA GLN A 184 -13.56 4.47 7.74
C GLN A 184 -13.80 2.98 7.49
N GLY A 185 -12.84 2.16 7.88
CA GLY A 185 -12.90 0.70 7.76
C GLY A 185 -12.68 0.17 6.34
N MET A 186 -12.54 1.03 5.32
CA MET A 186 -12.34 0.59 3.94
C MET A 186 -10.90 0.15 3.70
N LEU A 187 -10.75 -1.10 3.23
CA LEU A 187 -9.49 -1.61 2.70
C LEU A 187 -9.37 -1.26 1.23
N LEU A 188 -8.19 -0.79 0.83
CA LEU A 188 -7.76 -0.59 -0.55
C LEU A 188 -6.53 -1.48 -0.79
N ALA A 189 -6.56 -2.34 -1.82
CA ALA A 189 -5.45 -3.20 -2.17
C ALA A 189 -5.07 -3.05 -3.64
N TRP A 190 -3.77 -3.15 -3.95
CA TRP A 190 -3.30 -3.10 -5.34
C TRP A 190 -2.10 -3.99 -5.58
N ASN A 191 -2.03 -4.51 -6.81
CA ASN A 191 -0.91 -5.29 -7.30
C ASN A 191 0.19 -4.35 -7.82
N ASN A 192 1.34 -4.37 -7.18
CA ASN A 192 2.52 -3.58 -7.57
C ASN A 192 3.22 -4.11 -8.82
N MET A 193 2.78 -5.26 -9.32
CA MET A 193 3.40 -5.96 -10.46
C MET A 193 2.48 -5.99 -11.67
N ARG A 194 3.08 -6.09 -12.85
CA ARG A 194 2.42 -6.44 -14.10
C ARG A 194 2.15 -7.95 -14.17
N PRO A 195 1.35 -8.45 -15.12
CA PRO A 195 1.10 -9.88 -15.28
C PRO A 195 2.36 -10.73 -15.49
N ASP A 196 3.43 -10.16 -16.03
CA ASP A 196 4.74 -10.81 -16.18
C ASP A 196 5.63 -10.77 -14.94
N GLY A 197 5.13 -10.18 -13.84
CA GLY A 197 5.85 -10.00 -12.59
C GLY A 197 6.87 -8.86 -12.58
N SER A 198 6.94 -8.04 -13.63
CA SER A 198 7.72 -6.80 -13.60
C SER A 198 7.00 -5.70 -12.83
N PRO A 199 7.72 -4.74 -12.20
CA PRO A 199 7.11 -3.61 -11.52
C PRO A 199 6.16 -2.81 -12.41
N ASN A 200 5.00 -2.41 -11.85
CA ASN A 200 3.94 -1.76 -12.59
C ASN A 200 3.93 -0.24 -12.35
N PRO A 201 4.37 0.60 -13.31
CA PRO A 201 4.38 2.06 -13.13
C PRO A 201 2.97 2.67 -13.01
N MET A 202 1.93 1.95 -13.42
CA MET A 202 0.54 2.42 -13.29
C MET A 202 0.07 2.47 -11.83
N THR A 203 0.84 1.89 -10.90
CA THR A 203 0.58 1.95 -9.45
C THR A 203 1.27 3.12 -8.76
N LEU A 204 1.83 4.08 -9.52
CA LEU A 204 2.24 5.36 -8.96
C LEU A 204 1.07 5.96 -8.20
N HIS A 205 1.27 6.28 -6.92
CA HIS A 205 0.19 6.84 -6.08
C HIS A 205 0.72 7.86 -5.09
N GLU A 206 -0.17 8.71 -4.60
CA GLU A 206 0.14 9.67 -3.55
C GLU A 206 -0.94 9.71 -2.47
N GLY A 207 -0.53 9.99 -1.25
CA GLY A 207 -1.41 10.48 -0.21
C GLY A 207 -1.54 11.99 -0.34
N MET A 208 -2.63 12.45 -0.97
CA MET A 208 -2.88 13.87 -1.17
C MET A 208 -2.91 14.62 0.17
N ALA A 209 -2.55 15.89 0.14
CA ALA A 209 -2.58 16.72 1.33
C ALA A 209 -3.95 16.69 2.01
N VAL A 210 -3.93 16.57 3.33
CA VAL A 210 -5.11 16.82 4.17
C VAL A 210 -5.33 18.32 4.22
N VAL A 211 -6.54 18.77 3.93
CA VAL A 211 -6.90 20.19 3.98
C VAL A 211 -7.54 20.51 5.34
N ALA A 212 -8.52 19.71 5.75
CA ALA A 212 -9.16 19.83 7.05
C ALA A 212 -9.35 18.46 7.71
N GLY A 213 -9.31 18.40 9.03
CA GLY A 213 -9.35 17.18 9.80
C GLY A 213 -7.98 16.49 9.91
N THR A 214 -7.99 15.21 10.23
CA THR A 214 -6.78 14.37 10.35
C THR A 214 -7.04 13.04 9.68
N LYS A 215 -6.09 12.55 8.89
CA LYS A 215 -6.17 11.24 8.23
C LYS A 215 -5.35 10.21 8.99
N TYR A 216 -5.95 9.04 9.23
CA TYR A 216 -5.27 7.87 9.75
C TYR A 216 -5.43 6.69 8.81
N ILE A 217 -4.33 6.00 8.55
CA ILE A 217 -4.30 4.76 7.76
C ILE A 217 -3.35 3.75 8.41
N VAL A 218 -3.54 2.48 8.07
CA VAL A 218 -2.52 1.44 8.20
C VAL A 218 -2.18 0.90 6.83
N THR A 219 -0.92 0.56 6.63
CA THR A 219 -0.43 -0.02 5.37
C THR A 219 0.36 -1.29 5.65
N LYS A 220 0.06 -2.34 4.90
CA LYS A 220 0.74 -3.64 4.91
C LYS A 220 1.28 -3.93 3.53
N TRP A 221 2.58 -4.18 3.41
CA TRP A 221 3.23 -4.61 2.18
C TRP A 221 3.55 -6.10 2.25
N PHE A 222 3.40 -6.78 1.12
CA PHE A 222 3.73 -8.19 0.99
C PHE A 222 4.87 -8.39 0.01
N ARG A 223 5.88 -9.15 0.46
CA ARG A 223 7.08 -9.48 -0.30
C ARG A 223 6.86 -10.70 -1.19
N GLU A 224 7.68 -10.87 -2.21
CA GLU A 224 7.66 -12.06 -3.07
C GLU A 224 8.14 -13.33 -2.36
N ARG A 225 8.95 -13.20 -1.31
CA ARG A 225 9.46 -14.27 -0.44
C ARG A 225 9.28 -13.88 1.03
N PRO A 226 9.39 -14.84 1.97
CA PRO A 226 9.30 -14.50 3.38
C PRO A 226 10.25 -13.37 3.78
N TRP A 227 9.69 -12.36 4.43
CA TRP A 227 10.40 -11.18 4.93
C TRP A 227 10.99 -11.43 6.33
N TYR A 228 10.33 -12.28 7.11
CA TYR A 228 10.86 -12.73 8.39
C TYR A 228 10.78 -14.26 8.48
N LYS A 229 11.65 -14.83 9.31
CA LYS A 229 11.60 -16.25 9.67
C LYS A 229 10.66 -16.34 10.86
N GLY A 230 9.54 -17.05 10.70
CA GLY A 230 8.57 -17.34 11.76
C GLY A 230 9.20 -18.20 12.86
#